data_8f060aca8735da8bd571f9494659b6de
#
_entry.id   8f060aca8735da8bd571f9494659b6de
#
_cell.length_a   1.000
_cell.length_b   1.000
_cell.length_c   1.000
_cell.angle_alpha   90.00
_cell.angle_beta   90.00
_cell.angle_gamma   90.00
#
_symmetry.space_group_name_H-M   'P 1'
#
loop_
_entity.id
_entity.type
_entity.pdbx_description
1 polymer ?
#
loop_
_entity_poly.entity_id
_entity_poly.type
_entity_poly.pdbx_seq_one_letter_code
_entity_poly.pdbx_strand_id
1 'polypeptide(L)'
;MLMSIFHRNALVVEGGGMRGAFTCGVLDAFLENNFNPFDLYVGVSSGSTNVANFLAGQKGRNIELYLDHSLRPEFIRYGRFFKGGDLLDMQWMWEVVERENPLDQQALFANNPDFYTVLTHARTGRAEYLHAGQDTLIDALRASSSIPVLTRQAVNIMGEPYFDGGVADALPVKWAAEQSHVQNLLVLRTRPQDYFKASSKGDEFLAKYVVKKHQGFASSLKNRCARYNEAVNFVRQSTQEHIPQRILEICPPNDKRLADRFCNTAIKSV
;
A
#
# COMPACT_ATOMS: atom_id res chain seq x y z
N MET A 1 -3.83 -33.61 -25.82
CA MET A 1 -3.81 -33.30 -24.36
C MET A 1 -3.96 -31.80 -24.24
N LEU A 2 -5.18 -31.31 -24.06
CA LEU A 2 -5.45 -29.86 -23.85
C LEU A 2 -4.90 -29.53 -22.47
N MET A 3 -3.78 -28.79 -22.42
CA MET A 3 -3.36 -28.13 -21.21
C MET A 3 -4.51 -27.20 -20.80
N SER A 4 -5.18 -27.48 -19.68
CA SER A 4 -6.11 -26.53 -19.09
C SER A 4 -5.28 -25.30 -18.75
N ILE A 5 -5.55 -24.19 -19.43
CA ILE A 5 -4.94 -22.91 -19.11
C ILE A 5 -5.50 -22.51 -17.75
N PHE A 6 -4.70 -22.68 -16.70
CA PHE A 6 -5.06 -22.22 -15.36
C PHE A 6 -5.11 -20.69 -15.38
N HIS A 7 -6.31 -20.14 -15.26
CA HIS A 7 -6.51 -18.72 -15.13
C HIS A 7 -6.28 -18.32 -13.68
N ARG A 8 -5.45 -17.29 -13.45
CA ARG A 8 -5.16 -16.75 -12.12
C ARG A 8 -6.01 -15.52 -11.85
N ASN A 9 -6.48 -15.41 -10.61
CA ASN A 9 -7.16 -14.24 -10.09
C ASN A 9 -6.19 -13.43 -9.24
N ALA A 10 -6.07 -12.13 -9.51
CA ALA A 10 -5.21 -11.24 -8.75
C ALA A 10 -6.01 -10.28 -7.86
N LEU A 11 -5.53 -10.08 -6.63
CA LEU A 11 -6.00 -9.04 -5.72
C LEU A 11 -4.96 -7.92 -5.67
N VAL A 12 -5.37 -6.71 -6.08
CA VAL A 12 -4.55 -5.50 -6.05
C VAL A 12 -5.11 -4.55 -5.00
N VAL A 13 -4.29 -4.16 -4.00
CA VAL A 13 -4.73 -3.30 -2.90
C VAL A 13 -3.93 -2.01 -2.87
N GLU A 14 -4.63 -0.89 -3.19
CA GLU A 14 -4.04 0.46 -3.23
C GLU A 14 -3.55 0.91 -1.86
N GLY A 15 -2.42 1.61 -1.83
CA GLY A 15 -1.93 2.31 -0.65
C GLY A 15 -2.73 3.58 -0.34
N GLY A 16 -2.75 4.00 0.91
CA GLY A 16 -3.53 5.19 1.27
C GLY A 16 -3.31 5.74 2.67
N GLY A 17 -2.39 5.21 3.45
CA GLY A 17 -2.27 5.56 4.86
C GLY A 17 -3.60 5.28 5.58
N MET A 18 -4.14 6.26 6.31
CA MET A 18 -5.41 6.13 7.04
C MET A 18 -6.62 5.72 6.18
N ARG A 19 -6.61 6.03 4.87
CA ARG A 19 -7.68 5.59 3.96
C ARG A 19 -7.71 4.08 3.74
N GLY A 20 -6.63 3.38 4.09
CA GLY A 20 -6.57 1.92 4.11
C GLY A 20 -7.59 1.27 5.05
N ALA A 21 -8.20 2.01 5.97
CA ALA A 21 -9.31 1.53 6.78
C ALA A 21 -10.50 1.03 5.92
N PHE A 22 -10.74 1.65 4.76
CA PHE A 22 -11.78 1.17 3.83
C PHE A 22 -11.42 -0.20 3.25
N THR A 23 -10.20 -0.36 2.71
CA THR A 23 -9.77 -1.65 2.13
C THR A 23 -9.61 -2.72 3.20
N CYS A 24 -9.25 -2.36 4.44
CA CYS A 24 -9.28 -3.24 5.59
C CYS A 24 -10.70 -3.81 5.83
N GLY A 25 -11.72 -2.94 5.89
CA GLY A 25 -13.10 -3.37 6.07
C GLY A 25 -13.62 -4.28 4.94
N VAL A 26 -13.21 -4.04 3.69
CA VAL A 26 -13.55 -4.93 2.57
C VAL A 26 -12.92 -6.32 2.76
N LEU A 27 -11.64 -6.37 3.12
CA LEU A 27 -10.93 -7.64 3.35
C LEU A 27 -11.47 -8.38 4.59
N ASP A 28 -11.86 -7.67 5.65
CA ASP A 28 -12.53 -8.27 6.80
C ASP A 28 -13.89 -8.88 6.41
N ALA A 29 -14.65 -8.22 5.53
CA ALA A 29 -15.88 -8.79 5.00
C ALA A 29 -15.62 -10.04 4.12
N PHE A 30 -14.50 -10.09 3.40
CA PHE A 30 -14.10 -11.29 2.66
C PHE A 30 -13.78 -12.45 3.63
N LEU A 31 -13.05 -12.18 4.72
CA LEU A 31 -12.81 -13.19 5.77
C LEU A 31 -14.10 -13.70 6.40
N GLU A 32 -15.05 -12.82 6.71
CA GLU A 32 -16.36 -13.20 7.26
C GLU A 32 -17.13 -14.17 6.35
N ASN A 33 -16.99 -14.03 5.05
CA ASN A 33 -17.70 -14.82 4.06
C ASN A 33 -16.85 -15.94 3.47
N ASN A 34 -15.66 -16.24 4.03
CA ASN A 34 -14.71 -17.22 3.52
C ASN A 34 -14.40 -17.01 2.02
N PHE A 35 -14.36 -15.76 1.60
CA PHE A 35 -14.12 -15.38 0.20
C PHE A 35 -12.66 -15.06 -0.03
N ASN A 36 -11.92 -16.01 -0.60
CA ASN A 36 -10.52 -15.82 -1.03
C ASN A 36 -10.24 -16.62 -2.31
N PRO A 37 -10.73 -16.17 -3.48
CA PRO A 37 -10.51 -16.86 -4.76
C PRO A 37 -9.22 -16.44 -5.46
N PHE A 38 -8.27 -15.77 -4.77
CA PHE A 38 -7.11 -15.16 -5.39
C PHE A 38 -5.88 -16.06 -5.35
N ASP A 39 -5.09 -16.00 -6.42
CA ASP A 39 -3.85 -16.74 -6.61
C ASP A 39 -2.61 -15.81 -6.54
N LEU A 40 -2.80 -14.50 -6.76
CA LEU A 40 -1.79 -13.47 -6.70
C LEU A 40 -2.28 -12.31 -5.87
N TYR A 41 -1.44 -11.82 -4.97
CA TYR A 41 -1.74 -10.69 -4.11
C TYR A 41 -0.65 -9.63 -4.27
N VAL A 42 -1.06 -8.37 -4.47
CA VAL A 42 -0.14 -7.25 -4.47
C VAL A 42 -0.70 -6.07 -3.70
N GLY A 43 0.10 -5.56 -2.79
CA GLY A 43 -0.27 -4.44 -1.94
C GLY A 43 0.77 -3.32 -1.96
N VAL A 44 0.32 -2.11 -1.62
CA VAL A 44 1.17 -0.92 -1.53
C VAL A 44 0.93 -0.24 -0.18
N SER A 45 1.98 0.05 0.59
CA SER A 45 1.85 0.81 1.84
C SER A 45 0.83 0.16 2.80
N SER A 46 -0.17 0.90 3.27
CA SER A 46 -1.27 0.34 4.06
C SER A 46 -2.00 -0.83 3.36
N GLY A 47 -2.01 -0.86 2.02
CA GLY A 47 -2.55 -1.98 1.26
C GLY A 47 -1.75 -3.27 1.45
N SER A 48 -0.41 -3.19 1.51
CA SER A 48 0.44 -4.36 1.82
C SER A 48 0.14 -4.92 3.21
N THR A 49 0.01 -4.05 4.20
CA THR A 49 -0.31 -4.45 5.58
C THR A 49 -1.70 -5.09 5.66
N ASN A 50 -2.67 -4.55 4.91
CA ASN A 50 -4.03 -5.12 4.84
C ASN A 50 -4.06 -6.50 4.16
N VAL A 51 -3.29 -6.69 3.07
CA VAL A 51 -3.15 -8.00 2.42
C VAL A 51 -2.48 -9.00 3.37
N ALA A 52 -1.41 -8.61 4.06
CA ALA A 52 -0.74 -9.49 5.03
C ALA A 52 -1.70 -9.95 6.13
N ASN A 53 -2.50 -9.03 6.67
CA ASN A 53 -3.52 -9.32 7.66
C ASN A 53 -4.62 -10.28 7.13
N PHE A 54 -5.07 -10.05 5.91
CA PHE A 54 -6.06 -10.90 5.23
C PHE A 54 -5.53 -12.33 5.04
N LEU A 55 -4.30 -12.48 4.58
CA LEU A 55 -3.64 -13.78 4.40
C LEU A 55 -3.40 -14.51 5.73
N ALA A 56 -3.18 -13.77 6.81
CA ALA A 56 -3.09 -14.33 8.17
C ALA A 56 -4.45 -14.70 8.78
N GLY A 57 -5.58 -14.37 8.12
CA GLY A 57 -6.92 -14.64 8.63
C GLY A 57 -7.30 -13.82 9.88
N GLN A 58 -6.58 -12.74 10.19
CA GLN A 58 -6.75 -11.96 11.41
C GLN A 58 -7.77 -10.83 11.24
N LYS A 59 -9.05 -11.17 11.12
CA LYS A 59 -10.15 -10.21 11.03
C LYS A 59 -10.09 -9.18 12.16
N GLY A 60 -10.29 -7.91 11.82
CA GLY A 60 -10.32 -6.77 12.76
C GLY A 60 -8.96 -6.27 13.22
N ARG A 61 -7.89 -7.04 13.03
CA ARG A 61 -6.55 -6.67 13.50
C ARG A 61 -6.11 -5.30 12.98
N ASN A 62 -6.20 -5.07 11.70
CA ASN A 62 -5.71 -3.83 11.11
C ASN A 62 -6.65 -2.64 11.39
N ILE A 63 -7.91 -2.86 11.71
CA ILE A 63 -8.81 -1.76 12.07
C ILE A 63 -8.36 -1.10 13.38
N GLU A 64 -7.79 -1.86 14.32
CA GLU A 64 -7.21 -1.32 15.55
C GLU A 64 -6.01 -0.41 15.27
N LEU A 65 -5.21 -0.72 14.24
CA LEU A 65 -4.11 0.17 13.79
C LEU A 65 -4.63 1.55 13.39
N TYR A 66 -5.77 1.59 12.70
CA TYR A 66 -6.36 2.84 12.22
C TYR A 66 -7.13 3.60 13.31
N LEU A 67 -7.79 2.90 14.23
CA LEU A 67 -8.70 3.51 15.21
C LEU A 67 -8.05 3.77 16.58
N ASP A 68 -6.98 3.06 16.90
CA ASP A 68 -6.27 3.21 18.19
C ASP A 68 -4.80 3.62 17.99
N HIS A 69 -3.94 2.72 17.50
CA HIS A 69 -2.49 2.94 17.48
C HIS A 69 -2.06 4.20 16.74
N SER A 70 -2.69 4.51 15.59
CA SER A 70 -2.36 5.70 14.81
C SER A 70 -2.83 7.02 15.43
N LEU A 71 -3.71 6.95 16.43
CA LEU A 71 -4.23 8.11 17.15
C LEU A 71 -3.48 8.38 18.47
N ARG A 72 -2.59 7.47 18.89
CA ARG A 72 -1.80 7.64 20.12
C ARG A 72 -0.80 8.78 19.95
N PRO A 73 -0.61 9.63 20.99
CA PRO A 73 0.24 10.83 20.91
C PRO A 73 1.73 10.51 20.66
N GLU A 74 2.16 9.27 20.90
CA GLU A 74 3.52 8.81 20.64
C GLU A 74 3.80 8.68 19.16
N PHE A 75 2.77 8.37 18.34
CA PHE A 75 2.92 8.14 16.91
C PHE A 75 3.25 9.42 16.14
N ILE A 76 2.53 10.53 16.40
CA ILE A 76 2.73 11.81 15.72
C ILE A 76 3.28 12.82 16.71
N ARG A 77 4.54 13.26 16.51
CA ARG A 77 5.20 14.24 17.41
C ARG A 77 5.83 15.41 16.64
N TYR A 78 5.15 16.53 16.60
CA TYR A 78 5.67 17.76 15.99
C TYR A 78 6.97 18.25 16.66
N GLY A 79 7.04 18.21 18.01
CA GLY A 79 8.23 18.61 18.75
C GLY A 79 9.49 17.81 18.39
N ARG A 80 9.34 16.51 18.06
CA ARG A 80 10.44 15.67 17.58
C ARG A 80 10.87 16.09 16.17
N PHE A 81 9.91 16.38 15.28
CA PHE A 81 10.19 16.83 13.93
C PHE A 81 11.02 18.13 13.90
N PHE A 82 10.64 19.12 14.72
CA PHE A 82 11.39 20.40 14.82
C PHE A 82 12.79 20.21 15.41
N LYS A 83 13.04 19.19 16.23
CA LYS A 83 14.36 18.85 16.78
C LYS A 83 15.20 17.98 15.83
N GLY A 84 14.73 17.72 14.60
CA GLY A 84 15.48 16.96 13.62
C GLY A 84 15.14 15.45 13.57
N GLY A 85 14.12 14.98 14.30
CA GLY A 85 13.62 13.60 14.24
C GLY A 85 12.48 13.41 13.22
N ASP A 86 11.91 12.21 13.17
CA ASP A 86 10.79 11.87 12.31
C ASP A 86 9.47 12.49 12.81
N LEU A 87 8.58 12.85 11.88
CA LEU A 87 7.24 13.32 12.24
C LEU A 87 6.38 12.15 12.72
N LEU A 88 6.42 11.02 11.97
CA LEU A 88 5.77 9.77 12.32
C LEU A 88 6.79 8.81 12.93
N ASP A 89 6.49 8.28 14.11
CA ASP A 89 7.32 7.25 14.73
C ASP A 89 6.91 5.87 14.21
N MET A 90 7.36 5.57 13.00
CA MET A 90 7.07 4.27 12.40
C MET A 90 7.77 3.14 13.17
N GLN A 91 8.95 3.37 13.75
CA GLN A 91 9.62 2.37 14.56
C GLN A 91 8.78 2.04 15.80
N TRP A 92 8.36 3.06 16.56
CA TRP A 92 7.47 2.89 17.69
C TRP A 92 6.17 2.17 17.30
N MET A 93 5.55 2.56 16.16
CA MET A 93 4.34 1.92 15.66
C MET A 93 4.53 0.43 15.46
N TRP A 94 5.62 0.03 14.79
CA TRP A 94 5.90 -1.38 14.54
C TRP A 94 6.19 -2.15 15.84
N GLU A 95 6.95 -1.57 16.77
CA GLU A 95 7.24 -2.17 18.08
C GLU A 95 5.95 -2.39 18.91
N VAL A 96 5.06 -1.40 18.91
CA VAL A 96 3.77 -1.49 19.61
C VAL A 96 2.88 -2.56 18.98
N VAL A 97 2.74 -2.55 17.66
CA VAL A 97 1.91 -3.52 16.95
C VAL A 97 2.42 -4.95 17.12
N GLU A 98 3.73 -5.14 17.08
CA GLU A 98 4.34 -6.47 17.30
C GLU A 98 4.12 -6.98 18.74
N ARG A 99 4.09 -6.09 19.71
CA ARG A 99 3.85 -6.42 21.12
C ARG A 99 2.36 -6.63 21.46
N GLU A 100 1.48 -5.74 20.96
CA GLU A 100 0.07 -5.68 21.38
C GLU A 100 -0.85 -6.45 20.44
N ASN A 101 -0.51 -6.51 19.16
CA ASN A 101 -1.34 -7.15 18.12
C ASN A 101 -0.46 -7.73 17.00
N PRO A 102 0.35 -8.79 17.29
CA PRO A 102 1.30 -9.35 16.36
C PRO A 102 0.64 -9.93 15.11
N LEU A 103 1.33 -9.87 13.99
CA LEU A 103 0.93 -10.54 12.76
C LEU A 103 1.25 -12.04 12.86
N ASP A 104 0.26 -12.89 12.65
CA ASP A 104 0.44 -14.33 12.57
C ASP A 104 1.09 -14.72 11.24
N GLN A 105 2.42 -14.68 11.22
CA GLN A 105 3.20 -15.03 10.04
C GLN A 105 3.09 -16.53 9.72
N GLN A 106 2.87 -17.39 10.72
CA GLN A 106 2.72 -18.82 10.49
C GLN A 106 1.45 -19.08 9.68
N ALA A 107 0.33 -18.49 10.08
CA ALA A 107 -0.93 -18.58 9.35
C ALA A 107 -0.82 -17.96 7.95
N LEU A 108 -0.15 -16.78 7.81
CA LEU A 108 0.06 -16.11 6.54
C LEU A 108 0.76 -17.03 5.52
N PHE A 109 1.82 -17.70 5.94
CA PHE A 109 2.62 -18.55 5.04
C PHE A 109 2.15 -20.00 4.95
N ALA A 110 1.08 -20.38 5.67
CA ALA A 110 0.60 -21.78 5.69
C ALA A 110 0.27 -22.33 4.29
N ASN A 111 -0.22 -21.46 3.38
CA ASN A 111 -0.56 -21.82 2.01
C ASN A 111 0.42 -21.28 0.97
N ASN A 112 1.59 -20.82 1.38
CA ASN A 112 2.64 -20.25 0.51
C ASN A 112 2.06 -19.26 -0.52
N PRO A 113 1.44 -18.15 -0.10
CA PRO A 113 0.76 -17.22 -0.98
C PRO A 113 1.73 -16.50 -1.92
N ASP A 114 1.33 -16.32 -3.18
CA ASP A 114 2.08 -15.48 -4.14
C ASP A 114 1.80 -13.99 -3.86
N PHE A 115 2.44 -13.48 -2.79
CA PHE A 115 2.21 -12.14 -2.26
C PHE A 115 3.39 -11.22 -2.53
N TYR A 116 3.09 -10.06 -3.13
CA TYR A 116 4.07 -9.02 -3.45
C TYR A 116 3.75 -7.71 -2.72
N THR A 117 4.80 -7.12 -2.17
CA THR A 117 4.78 -5.78 -1.58
C THR A 117 5.50 -4.81 -2.51
N VAL A 118 4.83 -3.72 -2.88
CA VAL A 118 5.45 -2.69 -3.74
C VAL A 118 6.33 -1.77 -2.90
N LEU A 119 7.55 -1.57 -3.38
CA LEU A 119 8.56 -0.71 -2.78
C LEU A 119 9.05 0.31 -3.80
N THR A 120 9.58 1.44 -3.32
CA THR A 120 10.33 2.40 -4.15
C THR A 120 11.80 2.32 -3.78
N HIS A 121 12.65 1.91 -4.71
CA HIS A 121 14.09 1.87 -4.48
C HIS A 121 14.63 3.30 -4.28
N ALA A 122 15.29 3.57 -3.15
CA ALA A 122 15.65 4.93 -2.75
C ALA A 122 16.62 5.63 -3.70
N ARG A 123 17.57 4.91 -4.31
CA ARG A 123 18.56 5.50 -5.22
C ARG A 123 18.00 5.71 -6.63
N THR A 124 17.26 4.75 -7.16
CA THR A 124 16.78 4.77 -8.56
C THR A 124 15.39 5.38 -8.70
N GLY A 125 14.56 5.36 -7.64
CA GLY A 125 13.15 5.76 -7.69
C GLY A 125 12.24 4.80 -8.45
N ARG A 126 12.74 3.62 -8.85
CA ARG A 126 11.95 2.61 -9.56
C ARG A 126 11.05 1.86 -8.58
N ALA A 127 9.91 1.41 -9.08
CA ALA A 127 9.08 0.44 -8.37
C ALA A 127 9.77 -0.92 -8.38
N GLU A 128 9.76 -1.59 -7.23
CA GLU A 128 10.16 -2.97 -7.07
C GLU A 128 9.04 -3.74 -6.38
N TYR A 129 8.76 -4.92 -6.91
CA TYR A 129 7.69 -5.80 -6.43
C TYR A 129 8.36 -6.95 -5.72
N LEU A 130 8.50 -6.79 -4.41
CA LEU A 130 9.19 -7.76 -3.57
C LEU A 130 8.24 -8.88 -3.18
N HIS A 131 8.56 -10.11 -3.57
CA HIS A 131 7.84 -11.30 -3.09
C HIS A 131 8.05 -11.44 -1.58
N ALA A 132 6.95 -11.54 -0.85
CA ALA A 132 6.97 -11.64 0.60
C ALA A 132 7.47 -13.02 1.04
N GLY A 133 8.70 -13.08 1.54
CA GLY A 133 9.26 -14.26 2.20
C GLY A 133 9.21 -14.14 3.72
N GLN A 134 9.35 -15.26 4.43
CA GLN A 134 9.33 -15.27 5.91
C GLN A 134 10.36 -14.30 6.51
N ASP A 135 11.58 -14.28 5.96
CA ASP A 135 12.68 -13.45 6.46
C ASP A 135 12.60 -11.98 6.02
N THR A 136 11.79 -11.65 5.01
CA THR A 136 11.73 -10.31 4.42
C THR A 136 10.42 -9.59 4.65
N LEU A 137 9.36 -10.29 5.04
CA LEU A 137 8.00 -9.75 5.14
C LEU A 137 7.93 -8.47 5.99
N ILE A 138 8.42 -8.53 7.21
CA ILE A 138 8.30 -7.39 8.15
C ILE A 138 9.06 -6.17 7.63
N ASP A 139 10.27 -6.36 7.12
CA ASP A 139 11.06 -5.26 6.55
C ASP A 139 10.42 -4.73 5.26
N ALA A 140 9.81 -5.57 4.43
CA ALA A 140 9.06 -5.16 3.26
C ALA A 140 7.83 -4.31 3.64
N LEU A 141 7.05 -4.71 4.64
CA LEU A 141 5.91 -3.96 5.14
C LEU A 141 6.34 -2.62 5.75
N ARG A 142 7.45 -2.60 6.52
CA ARG A 142 8.07 -1.37 7.05
C ARG A 142 8.50 -0.44 5.94
N ALA A 143 9.23 -0.94 4.94
CA ALA A 143 9.70 -0.18 3.80
C ALA A 143 8.53 0.40 3.00
N SER A 144 7.52 -0.42 2.70
CA SER A 144 6.32 -0.02 1.95
C SER A 144 5.51 1.08 2.64
N SER A 145 5.69 1.26 3.96
CA SER A 145 5.01 2.30 4.75
C SER A 145 5.91 3.49 5.10
N SER A 146 7.16 3.51 4.66
CA SER A 146 8.15 4.53 5.00
C SER A 146 8.18 5.66 3.98
N ILE A 147 7.55 6.81 4.30
CA ILE A 147 7.50 7.99 3.42
C ILE A 147 8.61 8.98 3.82
N PRO A 148 9.56 9.36 2.93
CA PRO A 148 10.58 10.36 3.22
C PRO A 148 9.97 11.67 3.75
N VAL A 149 10.67 12.33 4.70
CA VAL A 149 10.23 13.47 5.51
C VAL A 149 9.35 13.05 6.70
N LEU A 150 8.43 12.12 6.51
CA LEU A 150 7.68 11.56 7.64
C LEU A 150 8.56 10.55 8.40
N THR A 151 9.37 9.79 7.65
CA THR A 151 10.45 8.92 8.12
C THR A 151 11.74 9.29 7.37
N ARG A 152 12.83 9.57 8.09
CA ARG A 152 14.06 10.10 7.47
C ARG A 152 14.96 9.05 6.86
N GLN A 153 14.84 7.83 7.31
CA GLN A 153 15.69 6.71 6.88
C GLN A 153 14.91 5.75 5.99
N ALA A 154 15.59 5.31 4.92
CA ALA A 154 15.12 4.18 4.13
C ALA A 154 15.28 2.88 4.93
N VAL A 155 14.40 1.94 4.70
CA VAL A 155 14.54 0.58 5.23
C VAL A 155 15.49 -0.19 4.31
N ASN A 156 16.49 -0.84 4.89
CA ASN A 156 17.43 -1.67 4.14
C ASN A 156 16.90 -3.10 4.07
N ILE A 157 16.76 -3.63 2.87
CA ILE A 157 16.40 -5.03 2.63
C ILE A 157 17.46 -5.62 1.72
N MET A 158 18.14 -6.66 2.17
CA MET A 158 19.20 -7.37 1.43
C MET A 158 20.29 -6.43 0.89
N GLY A 159 20.64 -5.37 1.65
CA GLY A 159 21.69 -4.40 1.30
C GLY A 159 21.22 -3.22 0.45
N GLU A 160 19.96 -3.18 0.01
CA GLU A 160 19.38 -2.12 -0.79
C GLU A 160 18.37 -1.26 0.01
N PRO A 161 18.37 0.08 -0.16
CA PRO A 161 17.50 0.99 0.57
C PRO A 161 16.15 1.21 -0.14
N TYR A 162 15.06 1.11 0.61
CA TYR A 162 13.69 1.25 0.10
C TYR A 162 12.84 2.23 0.91
N PHE A 163 11.88 2.82 0.21
CA PHE A 163 10.81 3.66 0.74
C PHE A 163 9.44 3.16 0.26
N ASP A 164 8.37 3.84 0.73
CA ASP A 164 6.97 3.58 0.38
C ASP A 164 6.77 3.41 -1.14
N GLY A 165 6.19 2.28 -1.52
CA GLY A 165 5.94 1.92 -2.91
C GLY A 165 4.98 2.87 -3.62
N GLY A 166 4.10 3.55 -2.87
CA GLY A 166 3.14 4.51 -3.42
C GLY A 166 3.76 5.76 -4.05
N VAL A 167 5.10 5.91 -4.00
CA VAL A 167 5.83 6.92 -4.76
C VAL A 167 6.07 6.46 -6.19
N ALA A 168 6.52 5.23 -6.38
CA ALA A 168 6.83 4.69 -7.70
C ALA A 168 5.62 4.05 -8.40
N ASP A 169 4.82 3.27 -7.67
CA ASP A 169 3.57 2.68 -8.17
C ASP A 169 2.55 2.51 -7.05
N ALA A 170 1.61 3.44 -6.96
CA ALA A 170 0.58 3.44 -5.92
C ALA A 170 -0.62 2.53 -6.24
N LEU A 171 -0.77 2.11 -7.50
CA LEU A 171 -1.87 1.27 -7.97
C LEU A 171 -1.33 0.27 -9.01
N PRO A 172 -0.72 -0.85 -8.58
CA PRO A 172 0.08 -1.75 -9.40
C PRO A 172 -0.74 -2.67 -10.32
N VAL A 173 -1.80 -2.15 -10.92
CA VAL A 173 -2.73 -2.92 -11.78
C VAL A 173 -2.09 -3.37 -13.08
N LYS A 174 -1.22 -2.52 -13.67
CA LYS A 174 -0.52 -2.88 -14.91
C LYS A 174 0.44 -4.04 -14.67
N TRP A 175 1.26 -3.92 -13.62
CA TRP A 175 2.18 -4.98 -13.24
C TRP A 175 1.45 -6.30 -12.94
N ALA A 176 0.35 -6.24 -12.20
CA ALA A 176 -0.44 -7.44 -11.87
C ALA A 176 -1.06 -8.08 -13.13
N ALA A 177 -1.53 -7.26 -14.08
CA ALA A 177 -2.08 -7.75 -15.36
C ALA A 177 -1.04 -8.41 -16.27
N GLU A 178 0.23 -8.02 -16.15
CA GLU A 178 1.35 -8.57 -16.91
C GLU A 178 1.87 -9.91 -16.35
N GLN A 179 1.42 -10.31 -15.14
CA GLN A 179 1.84 -11.58 -14.56
C GLN A 179 1.24 -12.77 -15.32
N SER A 180 2.02 -13.86 -15.41
CA SER A 180 1.63 -15.05 -16.17
C SER A 180 0.26 -15.59 -15.74
N HIS A 181 -0.60 -15.80 -16.73
CA HIS A 181 -1.93 -16.41 -16.60
C HIS A 181 -2.95 -15.59 -15.78
N VAL A 182 -2.66 -14.36 -15.37
CA VAL A 182 -3.63 -13.48 -14.71
C VAL A 182 -4.67 -13.02 -15.74
N GLN A 183 -5.93 -13.35 -15.47
CA GLN A 183 -7.07 -12.97 -16.32
C GLN A 183 -8.10 -12.12 -15.59
N ASN A 184 -8.22 -12.30 -14.27
CA ASN A 184 -9.15 -11.53 -13.47
C ASN A 184 -8.38 -10.74 -12.42
N LEU A 185 -8.68 -9.45 -12.30
CA LEU A 185 -8.13 -8.60 -11.26
C LEU A 185 -9.26 -7.98 -10.45
N LEU A 186 -9.18 -8.11 -9.13
CA LEU A 186 -9.97 -7.31 -8.21
C LEU A 186 -9.09 -6.22 -7.62
N VAL A 187 -9.49 -4.98 -7.81
CA VAL A 187 -8.74 -3.80 -7.39
C VAL A 187 -9.47 -3.13 -6.24
N LEU A 188 -8.86 -3.12 -5.06
CA LEU A 188 -9.38 -2.39 -3.90
C LEU A 188 -8.70 -1.03 -3.84
N ARG A 189 -9.49 0.04 -4.04
CA ARG A 189 -9.00 1.41 -4.02
C ARG A 189 -9.29 2.08 -2.67
N THR A 190 -8.43 3.03 -2.33
CA THR A 190 -8.59 3.90 -1.15
C THR A 190 -9.14 5.26 -1.51
N ARG A 191 -9.43 5.48 -2.80
CA ARG A 191 -9.98 6.70 -3.38
C ARG A 191 -11.28 6.40 -4.12
N PRO A 192 -12.23 7.36 -4.18
CA PRO A 192 -13.43 7.21 -5.00
C PRO A 192 -13.11 6.90 -6.45
N GLN A 193 -14.05 6.26 -7.13
CA GLN A 193 -13.89 5.84 -8.52
C GLN A 193 -13.48 6.98 -9.46
N ASP A 194 -14.05 8.18 -9.29
CA ASP A 194 -13.79 9.35 -10.13
C ASP A 194 -12.53 10.14 -9.75
N TYR A 195 -11.80 9.68 -8.75
CA TYR A 195 -10.62 10.38 -8.29
C TYR A 195 -9.47 10.27 -9.30
N PHE A 196 -8.96 11.43 -9.72
CA PHE A 196 -7.65 11.60 -10.37
C PHE A 196 -6.72 12.42 -9.48
N LYS A 197 -5.46 12.02 -9.46
CA LYS A 197 -4.48 12.71 -8.63
C LYS A 197 -4.03 14.00 -9.31
N ALA A 198 -4.26 15.13 -8.65
CA ALA A 198 -3.70 16.41 -9.06
C ALA A 198 -2.24 16.55 -8.60
N SER A 199 -1.49 17.38 -9.32
CA SER A 199 -0.15 17.78 -8.90
C SER A 199 -0.21 18.45 -7.51
N SER A 200 0.71 18.10 -6.63
CA SER A 200 0.73 18.55 -5.24
C SER A 200 1.97 19.39 -4.97
N LYS A 201 1.76 20.60 -4.43
CA LYS A 201 2.88 21.41 -3.89
C LYS A 201 3.68 20.66 -2.83
N GLY A 202 3.03 19.74 -2.11
CA GLY A 202 3.68 18.85 -1.15
C GLY A 202 4.65 17.87 -1.81
N ASP A 203 4.27 17.26 -2.94
CA ASP A 203 5.15 16.35 -3.69
C ASP A 203 6.36 17.13 -4.28
N GLU A 204 6.16 18.38 -4.72
CA GLU A 204 7.24 19.25 -5.20
C GLU A 204 8.21 19.66 -4.08
N PHE A 205 7.67 20.03 -2.92
CA PHE A 205 8.47 20.35 -1.74
C PHE A 205 9.26 19.13 -1.27
N LEU A 206 8.61 17.98 -1.18
CA LEU A 206 9.22 16.71 -0.79
C LEU A 206 10.34 16.32 -1.78
N ALA A 207 10.11 16.47 -3.09
CA ALA A 207 11.13 16.22 -4.10
C ALA A 207 12.35 17.12 -3.94
N LYS A 208 12.16 18.42 -3.64
CA LYS A 208 13.25 19.35 -3.35
C LYS A 208 14.04 18.97 -2.10
N TYR A 209 13.35 18.49 -1.06
CA TYR A 209 13.98 18.08 0.19
C TYR A 209 14.85 16.84 0.03
N VAL A 210 14.35 15.82 -0.69
CA VAL A 210 15.04 14.53 -0.84
C VAL A 210 16.08 14.51 -1.98
N VAL A 211 16.05 15.46 -2.91
CA VAL A 211 16.89 15.44 -4.13
C VAL A 211 18.38 15.32 -3.84
N LYS A 212 18.87 15.94 -2.76
CA LYS A 212 20.29 15.90 -2.39
C LYS A 212 20.79 14.50 -2.03
N LYS A 213 19.92 13.65 -1.47
CA LYS A 213 20.27 12.29 -1.02
C LYS A 213 19.77 11.20 -1.96
N HIS A 214 18.63 11.44 -2.63
CA HIS A 214 17.91 10.44 -3.40
C HIS A 214 17.34 11.03 -4.69
N GLN A 215 18.22 11.30 -5.68
CA GLN A 215 17.83 11.95 -6.95
C GLN A 215 16.78 11.13 -7.72
N GLY A 216 16.97 9.82 -7.83
CA GLY A 216 15.99 8.94 -8.50
C GLY A 216 14.63 8.98 -7.85
N PHE A 217 14.59 8.92 -6.51
CA PHE A 217 13.35 9.05 -5.74
C PHE A 217 12.65 10.40 -5.97
N ALA A 218 13.41 11.51 -5.98
CA ALA A 218 12.87 12.84 -6.25
C ALA A 218 12.24 12.93 -7.66
N SER A 219 12.87 12.32 -8.66
CA SER A 219 12.31 12.21 -10.02
C SER A 219 11.01 11.39 -10.02
N SER A 220 10.99 10.29 -9.28
CA SER A 220 9.79 9.45 -9.16
C SER A 220 8.62 10.20 -8.52
N LEU A 221 8.86 11.01 -7.48
CA LEU A 221 7.84 11.86 -6.86
C LEU A 221 7.20 12.83 -7.86
N LYS A 222 7.98 13.48 -8.71
CA LYS A 222 7.46 14.42 -9.72
C LYS A 222 6.49 13.76 -10.71
N ASN A 223 6.75 12.50 -11.06
CA ASN A 223 5.94 11.74 -12.02
C ASN A 223 4.80 10.92 -11.37
N ARG A 224 4.69 10.96 -10.03
CA ARG A 224 3.73 10.15 -9.26
C ARG A 224 2.27 10.36 -9.69
N CYS A 225 1.89 11.61 -9.97
CA CYS A 225 0.53 11.93 -10.38
C CYS A 225 0.19 11.34 -11.75
N ALA A 226 1.10 11.48 -12.73
CA ALA A 226 0.92 10.94 -14.06
C ALA A 226 0.77 9.41 -14.03
N ARG A 227 1.69 8.72 -13.35
CA ARG A 227 1.63 7.24 -13.22
C ARG A 227 0.35 6.75 -12.55
N TYR A 228 -0.06 7.40 -11.45
CA TYR A 228 -1.32 7.06 -10.79
C TYR A 228 -2.52 7.20 -11.75
N ASN A 229 -2.60 8.31 -12.46
CA ASN A 229 -3.69 8.58 -13.38
C ASN A 229 -3.68 7.62 -14.59
N GLU A 230 -2.50 7.22 -15.07
CA GLU A 230 -2.36 6.17 -16.08
C GLU A 230 -2.89 4.81 -15.58
N ALA A 231 -2.61 4.44 -14.33
CA ALA A 231 -3.15 3.20 -13.75
C ALA A 231 -4.68 3.26 -13.61
N VAL A 232 -5.24 4.41 -13.18
CA VAL A 232 -6.70 4.62 -13.15
C VAL A 232 -7.31 4.52 -14.55
N ASN A 233 -6.67 5.14 -15.55
CA ASN A 233 -7.14 5.04 -16.94
C ASN A 233 -7.10 3.60 -17.45
N PHE A 234 -6.05 2.85 -17.13
CA PHE A 234 -5.95 1.44 -17.48
C PHE A 234 -7.12 0.62 -16.92
N VAL A 235 -7.48 0.81 -15.63
CA VAL A 235 -8.66 0.16 -15.04
C VAL A 235 -9.95 0.54 -15.77
N ARG A 236 -10.13 1.81 -16.11
CA ARG A 236 -11.34 2.30 -16.81
C ARG A 236 -11.46 1.79 -18.23
N GLN A 237 -10.36 1.79 -18.98
CA GLN A 237 -10.33 1.30 -20.35
C GLN A 237 -10.61 -0.21 -20.42
N SER A 238 -10.18 -0.98 -19.42
CA SER A 238 -10.45 -2.41 -19.36
C SER A 238 -11.93 -2.78 -19.34
N THR A 239 -12.78 -1.85 -18.89
CA THR A 239 -14.25 -2.03 -18.93
C THR A 239 -14.88 -1.64 -20.27
N GLN A 240 -14.15 -0.95 -21.14
CA GLN A 240 -14.65 -0.40 -22.41
C GLN A 240 -14.01 -1.04 -23.65
N GLU A 241 -12.78 -1.54 -23.52
CA GLU A 241 -12.00 -2.15 -24.63
C GLU A 241 -11.81 -3.66 -24.40
N HIS A 242 -11.60 -4.41 -25.48
CA HIS A 242 -11.33 -5.85 -25.45
C HIS A 242 -9.88 -6.11 -25.00
N ILE A 243 -9.53 -5.74 -23.77
CA ILE A 243 -8.29 -6.24 -23.17
C ILE A 243 -8.52 -7.66 -22.63
N PRO A 244 -7.47 -8.51 -22.65
CA PRO A 244 -7.60 -9.91 -22.25
C PRO A 244 -7.99 -10.11 -20.79
N GLN A 245 -7.73 -9.12 -19.89
CA GLN A 245 -8.04 -9.21 -18.48
C GLN A 245 -9.39 -8.60 -18.14
N ARG A 246 -10.11 -9.23 -17.21
CA ARG A 246 -11.30 -8.66 -16.56
C ARG A 246 -10.88 -7.94 -15.30
N ILE A 247 -11.15 -6.64 -15.21
CA ILE A 247 -10.82 -5.83 -14.04
C ILE A 247 -12.11 -5.35 -13.38
N LEU A 248 -12.25 -5.67 -12.09
CA LEU A 248 -13.29 -5.14 -11.21
C LEU A 248 -12.63 -4.23 -10.18
N GLU A 249 -13.26 -3.11 -9.85
CA GLU A 249 -12.79 -2.24 -8.78
C GLU A 249 -13.83 -2.07 -7.67
N ILE A 250 -13.37 -2.06 -6.42
CA ILE A 250 -14.14 -1.65 -5.25
C ILE A 250 -13.53 -0.38 -4.71
N CYS A 251 -14.33 0.69 -4.69
CA CYS A 251 -13.93 2.03 -4.31
C CYS A 251 -14.78 2.53 -3.14
N PRO A 252 -14.25 3.39 -2.26
CA PRO A 252 -15.08 4.10 -1.30
C PRO A 252 -16.07 5.02 -2.03
N PRO A 253 -17.26 5.26 -1.46
CA PRO A 253 -18.22 6.18 -2.03
C PRO A 253 -17.64 7.59 -2.12
N ASN A 254 -18.12 8.38 -3.09
CA ASN A 254 -17.71 9.77 -3.25
C ASN A 254 -18.40 10.67 -2.18
N ASP A 255 -18.18 10.35 -0.91
CA ASP A 255 -18.68 11.13 0.23
C ASP A 255 -17.52 11.96 0.83
N LYS A 256 -17.56 13.26 0.59
CA LYS A 256 -16.58 14.22 1.14
C LYS A 256 -16.46 14.12 2.67
N ARG A 257 -17.56 13.79 3.36
CA ARG A 257 -17.57 13.67 4.83
C ARG A 257 -16.73 12.48 5.32
N LEU A 258 -16.66 11.38 4.55
CA LEU A 258 -15.80 10.25 4.87
C LEU A 258 -14.33 10.57 4.58
N ALA A 259 -14.05 11.20 3.44
CA ALA A 259 -12.70 11.61 3.07
C ALA A 259 -12.11 12.60 4.10
N ASP A 260 -12.90 13.58 4.56
CA ASP A 260 -12.49 14.60 5.51
C ASP A 260 -12.36 14.06 6.94
N ARG A 261 -13.23 13.15 7.37
CA ARG A 261 -13.17 12.58 8.73
C ARG A 261 -11.91 11.74 8.94
N PHE A 262 -11.55 10.87 8.02
CA PHE A 262 -10.34 10.05 8.14
C PHE A 262 -9.04 10.85 8.04
N CYS A 263 -9.01 11.95 7.28
CA CYS A 263 -7.85 12.84 7.21
C CYS A 263 -7.79 13.87 8.36
N ASN A 264 -8.93 14.40 8.77
CA ASN A 264 -8.98 15.51 9.73
C ASN A 264 -9.05 15.06 11.19
N THR A 265 -9.55 13.86 11.49
CA THR A 265 -9.56 13.36 12.88
C THR A 265 -8.14 13.08 13.35
N ALA A 266 -7.29 12.51 12.51
CA ALA A 266 -5.87 12.31 12.84
C ALA A 266 -5.08 13.64 12.97
N ILE A 267 -5.55 14.73 12.34
CA ILE A 267 -4.87 16.04 12.38
C ILE A 267 -5.47 16.97 13.45
N LYS A 268 -6.75 16.82 13.79
CA LYS A 268 -7.43 17.69 14.77
C LYS A 268 -7.43 17.16 16.20
N SER A 269 -7.04 15.91 16.43
CA SER A 269 -6.85 15.36 17.79
C SER A 269 -5.43 15.59 18.33
N VAL A 270 -4.63 16.37 17.65
CA VAL A 270 -3.31 16.87 18.01
C VAL A 270 -3.35 18.39 17.92
#